data_6cf110c4b6dd8d6035ce244531b5781e
#
_entry.id   6cf110c4b6dd8d6035ce244531b5781e
#
_cell.length_a   1.000
_cell.length_b   1.000
_cell.length_c   1.000
_cell.angle_alpha   90.00
_cell.angle_beta   90.00
_cell.angle_gamma   90.00
#
_symmetry.space_group_name_H-M   'P 1'
#
loop_
_entity.id
_entity.type
_entity.pdbx_description
1 polymer ?
#
loop_
_entity_poly.entity_id
_entity_poly.type
_entity_poly.pdbx_seq_one_letter_code
_entity_poly.pdbx_strand_id
1 'polypeptide(L)'
;ASHNPPEYNGYKVYWEDGAQITPPHDKNILAHVAKVEDYDQVLSMEYDAAVAAGLYNMVPASVDEDYYVELVNQVIHSDVIPKVADAMKIVYTPLHGTGNVPVQEVLKRLGFTHVYVVPEQEKPDGDFPTVKSPNPENPDGFAMALALAKKVDADIVLATDPDADRLGIYVKDVNKAFEGSKLADTSDYPYVRFNANMTGALMGEYVCRERKACGTLPENGAICSTIVSSNLPKAIADAYKLKFI
;
A
#
# COMPACT_ATOMS: atom_id res chain seq x y z
N ALA A 1 -2.00 -3.92 -13.00
CA ALA A 1 -2.85 -2.96 -12.31
C ALA A 1 -1.98 -1.89 -11.65
N SER A 2 -2.53 -0.75 -11.40
CA SER A 2 -1.93 0.41 -10.74
C SER A 2 -3.06 1.41 -10.45
N HIS A 3 -2.72 2.62 -10.01
CA HIS A 3 -3.66 3.70 -9.72
C HIS A 3 -4.24 4.40 -10.96
N ASN A 4 -3.83 4.01 -12.15
CA ASN A 4 -4.34 4.61 -13.39
C ASN A 4 -5.77 4.14 -13.70
N PRO A 5 -6.54 4.90 -14.50
CA PRO A 5 -7.81 4.45 -15.04
C PRO A 5 -7.69 3.14 -15.86
N PRO A 6 -8.79 2.37 -16.02
CA PRO A 6 -8.75 1.02 -16.60
C PRO A 6 -8.24 0.94 -18.05
N GLU A 7 -8.36 2.02 -18.81
CA GLU A 7 -7.82 2.11 -20.17
C GLU A 7 -6.28 2.15 -20.23
N TYR A 8 -5.62 2.44 -19.11
CA TYR A 8 -4.16 2.41 -19.00
C TYR A 8 -3.73 1.10 -18.33
N ASN A 9 -3.39 0.14 -19.15
CA ASN A 9 -2.90 -1.15 -18.68
C ASN A 9 -1.37 -1.18 -18.69
N GLY A 10 -0.78 -1.83 -17.70
CA GLY A 10 0.67 -1.92 -17.55
C GLY A 10 1.13 -3.30 -17.05
N TYR A 11 2.40 -3.58 -17.27
CA TYR A 11 3.04 -4.79 -16.82
C TYR A 11 4.36 -4.42 -16.10
N LYS A 12 4.46 -4.75 -14.81
CA LYS A 12 5.67 -4.57 -14.01
C LYS A 12 6.42 -5.90 -13.96
N VAL A 13 7.69 -5.90 -14.31
CA VAL A 13 8.57 -7.08 -14.28
C VAL A 13 9.62 -6.88 -13.21
N TYR A 14 9.82 -7.88 -12.36
CA TYR A 14 10.82 -7.91 -11.32
C TYR A 14 11.85 -9.00 -11.65
N TRP A 15 13.09 -8.81 -11.21
CA TRP A 15 14.18 -9.75 -11.47
C TRP A 15 14.50 -10.58 -10.23
N GLU A 16 15.54 -11.42 -10.31
CA GLU A 16 15.95 -12.32 -9.22
C GLU A 16 16.44 -11.59 -7.95
N ASP A 17 16.80 -10.32 -8.07
CA ASP A 17 17.17 -9.44 -6.94
C ASP A 17 15.94 -8.83 -6.22
N GLY A 18 14.73 -9.15 -6.66
CA GLY A 18 13.48 -8.60 -6.12
C GLY A 18 13.18 -7.16 -6.54
N ALA A 19 14.01 -6.53 -7.38
CA ALA A 19 13.79 -5.18 -7.86
C ALA A 19 13.11 -5.15 -9.24
N GLN A 20 12.39 -4.07 -9.54
CA GLN A 20 11.86 -3.84 -10.88
C GLN A 20 13.00 -3.70 -11.88
N ILE A 21 12.88 -4.37 -13.03
CA ILE A 21 13.94 -4.38 -14.05
C ILE A 21 14.29 -2.98 -14.56
N THR A 22 15.58 -2.81 -14.79
CA THR A 22 16.19 -1.61 -15.36
C THR A 22 17.01 -1.97 -16.61
N PRO A 23 17.52 -0.97 -17.37
CA PRO A 23 18.42 -1.26 -18.50
C PRO A 23 19.60 -2.15 -18.08
N PRO A 24 20.00 -3.13 -18.90
CA PRO A 24 19.53 -3.39 -20.27
C PRO A 24 18.32 -4.33 -20.38
N HIS A 25 17.85 -4.94 -19.29
CA HIS A 25 16.86 -6.02 -19.32
C HIS A 25 15.50 -5.56 -19.86
N ASP A 26 15.01 -4.39 -19.43
CA ASP A 26 13.78 -3.77 -19.89
C ASP A 26 13.79 -3.53 -21.41
N LYS A 27 14.89 -2.95 -21.93
CA LYS A 27 15.07 -2.69 -23.37
C LYS A 27 15.12 -3.97 -24.18
N ASN A 28 15.79 -5.00 -23.68
CA ASN A 28 15.90 -6.28 -24.35
C ASN A 28 14.54 -6.98 -24.44
N ILE A 29 13.76 -6.98 -23.36
CA ILE A 29 12.39 -7.54 -23.36
C ILE A 29 11.50 -6.79 -24.35
N LEU A 30 11.49 -5.44 -24.29
CA LEU A 30 10.72 -4.64 -25.23
C LEU A 30 11.12 -4.86 -26.68
N ALA A 31 12.40 -5.05 -26.96
CA ALA A 31 12.88 -5.38 -28.31
C ALA A 31 12.39 -6.75 -28.81
N HIS A 32 12.14 -7.71 -27.90
CA HIS A 32 11.51 -8.97 -28.27
C HIS A 32 10.00 -8.82 -28.47
N VAL A 33 9.32 -8.07 -27.60
CA VAL A 33 7.88 -7.75 -27.76
C VAL A 33 7.62 -7.06 -29.11
N ALA A 34 8.47 -6.12 -29.50
CA ALA A 34 8.36 -5.40 -30.79
C ALA A 34 8.51 -6.28 -32.04
N LYS A 35 8.98 -7.52 -31.91
CA LYS A 35 9.07 -8.50 -33.02
C LYS A 35 7.77 -9.24 -33.27
N VAL A 36 6.81 -9.15 -32.34
CA VAL A 36 5.47 -9.72 -32.48
C VAL A 36 4.64 -8.75 -33.28
N GLU A 37 4.43 -9.04 -34.56
CA GLU A 37 3.69 -8.19 -35.51
C GLU A 37 2.21 -8.55 -35.58
N ASP A 38 1.86 -9.78 -35.22
CA ASP A 38 0.50 -10.30 -35.22
C ASP A 38 0.22 -11.13 -33.95
N TYR A 39 -0.99 -11.03 -33.43
CA TYR A 39 -1.42 -11.83 -32.28
C TYR A 39 -1.39 -13.32 -32.55
N ASP A 40 -1.52 -13.77 -33.80
CA ASP A 40 -1.40 -15.18 -34.18
C ASP A 40 0.01 -15.78 -33.94
N GLN A 41 1.01 -14.91 -33.75
CA GLN A 41 2.37 -15.33 -33.35
C GLN A 41 2.50 -15.63 -31.86
N VAL A 42 1.50 -15.23 -31.05
CA VAL A 42 1.49 -15.47 -29.61
C VAL A 42 1.09 -16.92 -29.35
N LEU A 43 2.02 -17.69 -28.78
CA LEU A 43 1.74 -19.08 -28.42
C LEU A 43 0.75 -19.13 -27.26
N SER A 44 -0.26 -19.98 -27.39
CA SER A 44 -1.27 -20.23 -26.35
C SER A 44 -1.44 -21.73 -26.14
N MET A 45 -1.94 -22.11 -24.99
CA MET A 45 -2.24 -23.48 -24.60
C MET A 45 -3.50 -23.51 -23.73
N GLU A 46 -4.30 -24.56 -23.86
CA GLU A 46 -5.45 -24.78 -22.99
C GLU A 46 -5.00 -24.95 -21.54
N TYR A 47 -5.78 -24.41 -20.61
CA TYR A 47 -5.46 -24.35 -19.18
C TYR A 47 -5.10 -25.75 -18.61
N ASP A 48 -5.97 -26.74 -18.82
CA ASP A 48 -5.77 -28.09 -18.27
C ASP A 48 -4.50 -28.76 -18.85
N ALA A 49 -4.19 -28.50 -20.12
CA ALA A 49 -2.97 -28.99 -20.75
C ALA A 49 -1.73 -28.31 -20.18
N ALA A 50 -1.79 -27.01 -19.91
CA ALA A 50 -0.71 -26.25 -19.30
C ALA A 50 -0.42 -26.74 -17.88
N VAL A 51 -1.46 -26.99 -17.07
CA VAL A 51 -1.33 -27.57 -15.73
C VAL A 51 -0.73 -28.96 -15.78
N ALA A 52 -1.22 -29.85 -16.66
CA ALA A 52 -0.71 -31.20 -16.81
C ALA A 52 0.76 -31.24 -17.28
N ALA A 53 1.17 -30.27 -18.10
CA ALA A 53 2.55 -30.12 -18.56
C ALA A 53 3.48 -29.43 -17.55
N GLY A 54 2.96 -28.97 -16.40
CA GLY A 54 3.74 -28.24 -15.39
C GLY A 54 4.15 -26.82 -15.82
N LEU A 55 3.50 -26.28 -16.86
CA LEU A 55 3.73 -24.93 -17.37
C LEU A 55 2.92 -23.85 -16.63
N TYR A 56 1.87 -24.27 -15.94
CA TYR A 56 1.06 -23.41 -15.07
C TYR A 56 1.09 -23.97 -13.65
N ASN A 57 1.61 -23.19 -12.73
CA ASN A 57 1.71 -23.57 -11.32
C ASN A 57 1.18 -22.44 -10.45
N MET A 58 0.39 -22.79 -9.44
CA MET A 58 -0.01 -21.84 -8.39
C MET A 58 1.18 -21.58 -7.46
N VAL A 59 1.32 -20.32 -7.04
CA VAL A 59 2.27 -19.95 -6.01
C VAL A 59 1.90 -20.68 -4.71
N PRO A 60 2.82 -21.41 -4.07
CA PRO A 60 2.50 -22.13 -2.83
C PRO A 60 2.22 -21.15 -1.68
N ALA A 61 1.30 -21.53 -0.81
CA ALA A 61 0.89 -20.72 0.35
C ALA A 61 2.05 -20.40 1.32
N SER A 62 3.16 -21.16 1.26
CA SER A 62 4.36 -20.86 2.04
C SER A 62 4.99 -19.52 1.67
N VAL A 63 4.88 -19.07 0.42
CA VAL A 63 5.39 -17.77 -0.02
C VAL A 63 4.60 -16.63 0.63
N ASP A 64 3.27 -16.77 0.68
CA ASP A 64 2.42 -15.82 1.39
C ASP A 64 2.74 -15.79 2.89
N GLU A 65 2.98 -16.98 3.49
CA GLU A 65 3.32 -17.08 4.90
C GLU A 65 4.65 -16.37 5.22
N ASP A 66 5.68 -16.62 4.43
CA ASP A 66 6.98 -15.95 4.59
C ASP A 66 6.83 -14.42 4.48
N TYR A 67 6.03 -13.95 3.52
CA TYR A 67 5.73 -12.53 3.36
C TYR A 67 5.01 -11.94 4.59
N TYR A 68 3.99 -12.61 5.11
CA TYR A 68 3.28 -12.14 6.31
C TYR A 68 4.17 -12.10 7.55
N VAL A 69 5.04 -13.07 7.72
CA VAL A 69 6.03 -13.07 8.81
C VAL A 69 6.93 -11.86 8.71
N GLU A 70 7.45 -11.54 7.53
CA GLU A 70 8.29 -10.37 7.32
C GLU A 70 7.53 -9.06 7.60
N LEU A 71 6.26 -8.95 7.19
CA LEU A 71 5.46 -7.76 7.48
C LEU A 71 5.23 -7.56 8.99
N VAL A 72 4.89 -8.62 9.70
CA VAL A 72 4.69 -8.56 11.16
C VAL A 72 5.99 -8.21 11.88
N ASN A 73 7.14 -8.69 11.41
CA ASN A 73 8.46 -8.37 11.95
C ASN A 73 8.83 -6.87 11.80
N GLN A 74 8.15 -6.09 10.94
CA GLN A 74 8.37 -4.64 10.85
C GLN A 74 7.76 -3.85 12.02
N VAL A 75 6.90 -4.47 12.82
CA VAL A 75 6.28 -3.82 13.98
C VAL A 75 7.33 -3.55 15.05
N ILE A 76 7.56 -2.28 15.38
CA ILE A 76 8.58 -1.88 16.36
C ILE A 76 8.10 -2.14 17.80
N HIS A 77 6.82 -1.84 18.08
CA HIS A 77 6.23 -1.96 19.42
C HIS A 77 5.10 -2.99 19.45
N SER A 78 5.45 -4.26 19.32
CA SER A 78 4.48 -5.36 19.38
C SER A 78 3.74 -5.47 20.72
N ASP A 79 4.31 -4.94 21.81
CA ASP A 79 3.71 -4.90 23.15
C ASP A 79 2.57 -3.87 23.29
N VAL A 80 2.50 -2.87 22.39
CA VAL A 80 1.46 -1.85 22.38
C VAL A 80 0.18 -2.35 21.71
N ILE A 81 0.32 -3.14 20.65
CA ILE A 81 -0.81 -3.56 19.81
C ILE A 81 -1.90 -4.27 20.63
N PRO A 82 -1.61 -5.25 21.50
CA PRO A 82 -2.65 -5.92 22.31
C PRO A 82 -3.44 -4.99 23.23
N LYS A 83 -2.89 -3.81 23.54
CA LYS A 83 -3.55 -2.82 24.41
C LYS A 83 -4.62 -2.01 23.68
N VAL A 84 -4.56 -1.96 22.36
CA VAL A 84 -5.41 -1.08 21.53
C VAL A 84 -6.19 -1.83 20.45
N ALA A 85 -5.73 -3.00 20.04
CA ALA A 85 -6.24 -3.72 18.88
C ALA A 85 -7.73 -4.08 19.00
N ASP A 86 -8.19 -4.42 20.20
CA ASP A 86 -9.58 -4.80 20.47
C ASP A 86 -10.54 -3.59 20.56
N ALA A 87 -10.00 -2.38 20.73
CA ALA A 87 -10.81 -1.16 20.78
C ALA A 87 -10.78 -0.38 19.46
N MET A 88 -9.70 -0.49 18.70
CA MET A 88 -9.46 0.30 17.49
C MET A 88 -10.31 -0.18 16.33
N LYS A 89 -11.08 0.72 15.75
CA LYS A 89 -11.92 0.46 14.58
C LYS A 89 -11.25 0.99 13.32
N ILE A 90 -11.00 0.09 12.39
CA ILE A 90 -10.31 0.36 11.13
C ILE A 90 -11.30 0.14 9.99
N VAL A 91 -11.47 1.13 9.12
CA VAL A 91 -12.11 0.94 7.82
C VAL A 91 -11.03 0.80 6.76
N TYR A 92 -11.17 -0.18 5.90
CA TYR A 92 -10.22 -0.43 4.82
C TYR A 92 -10.92 -0.55 3.46
N THR A 93 -10.31 0.03 2.44
CA THR A 93 -10.67 -0.25 1.05
C THR A 93 -9.44 -0.60 0.21
N PRO A 94 -9.47 -1.74 -0.48
CA PRO A 94 -8.45 -2.14 -1.44
C PRO A 94 -8.61 -1.46 -2.83
N LEU A 95 -9.64 -0.63 -3.04
CA LEU A 95 -9.99 -0.03 -4.33
C LEU A 95 -9.99 -1.08 -5.47
N HIS A 96 -10.67 -2.22 -5.25
CA HIS A 96 -10.73 -3.36 -6.17
C HIS A 96 -9.39 -4.04 -6.44
N GLY A 97 -8.41 -3.86 -5.58
CA GLY A 97 -7.02 -4.29 -5.79
C GLY A 97 -6.57 -5.50 -5.01
N THR A 98 -5.31 -5.85 -5.21
CA THR A 98 -4.66 -7.04 -4.64
C THR A 98 -4.35 -6.91 -3.15
N GLY A 99 -4.34 -5.69 -2.60
CA GLY A 99 -4.12 -5.43 -1.18
C GLY A 99 -5.17 -6.03 -0.26
N ASN A 100 -6.35 -6.44 -0.80
CA ASN A 100 -7.47 -6.93 0.00
C ASN A 100 -7.08 -8.06 0.96
N VAL A 101 -6.50 -9.12 0.46
CA VAL A 101 -6.13 -10.29 1.26
C VAL A 101 -4.97 -10.00 2.22
N PRO A 102 -3.81 -9.48 1.76
CA PRO A 102 -2.65 -9.30 2.64
C PRO A 102 -2.87 -8.26 3.74
N VAL A 103 -3.56 -7.15 3.47
CA VAL A 103 -3.81 -6.14 4.50
C VAL A 103 -4.72 -6.68 5.60
N GLN A 104 -5.81 -7.37 5.23
CA GLN A 104 -6.69 -7.99 6.22
C GLN A 104 -5.97 -9.06 7.04
N GLU A 105 -5.17 -9.91 6.40
CA GLU A 105 -4.44 -10.97 7.10
C GLU A 105 -3.40 -10.40 8.08
N VAL A 106 -2.65 -9.36 7.69
CA VAL A 106 -1.70 -8.71 8.60
C VAL A 106 -2.41 -8.05 9.77
N LEU A 107 -3.47 -7.30 9.54
CA LEU A 107 -4.25 -6.69 10.64
C LEU A 107 -4.81 -7.74 11.60
N LYS A 108 -5.31 -8.86 11.08
CA LYS A 108 -5.78 -10.00 11.87
C LYS A 108 -4.65 -10.63 12.70
N ARG A 109 -3.47 -10.86 12.12
CA ARG A 109 -2.28 -11.39 12.82
C ARG A 109 -1.82 -10.48 13.95
N LEU A 110 -1.97 -9.18 13.74
CA LEU A 110 -1.70 -8.16 14.76
C LEU A 110 -2.79 -8.07 15.84
N GLY A 111 -3.91 -8.79 15.69
CA GLY A 111 -4.97 -8.87 16.68
C GLY A 111 -6.06 -7.81 16.56
N PHE A 112 -6.10 -7.03 15.46
CA PHE A 112 -7.20 -6.09 15.23
C PHE A 112 -8.48 -6.85 14.87
N THR A 113 -9.51 -6.71 15.72
CA THR A 113 -10.79 -7.43 15.60
C THR A 113 -11.87 -6.61 14.89
N HIS A 114 -11.73 -5.29 14.87
CA HIS A 114 -12.71 -4.36 14.29
C HIS A 114 -12.20 -3.76 12.96
N VAL A 115 -11.99 -4.63 11.98
CA VAL A 115 -11.62 -4.24 10.61
C VAL A 115 -12.85 -4.37 9.71
N TYR A 116 -13.27 -3.24 9.11
CA TYR A 116 -14.44 -3.14 8.25
C TYR A 116 -13.98 -2.83 6.82
N VAL A 117 -14.10 -3.82 5.93
CA VAL A 117 -13.79 -3.63 4.51
C VAL A 117 -14.99 -3.04 3.79
N VAL A 118 -14.76 -2.14 2.83
CA VAL A 118 -15.82 -1.58 1.98
C VAL A 118 -16.30 -2.67 1.02
N PRO A 119 -17.53 -3.21 1.18
CA PRO A 119 -17.96 -4.41 0.45
C PRO A 119 -17.98 -4.24 -1.08
N GLU A 120 -18.34 -3.05 -1.54
CA GLU A 120 -18.44 -2.73 -2.97
C GLU A 120 -17.07 -2.63 -3.65
N GLN A 121 -15.99 -2.43 -2.86
CA GLN A 121 -14.63 -2.25 -3.35
C GLN A 121 -13.71 -3.43 -2.98
N GLU A 122 -14.23 -4.42 -2.27
CA GLU A 122 -13.45 -5.55 -1.74
C GLU A 122 -12.94 -6.49 -2.83
N LYS A 123 -13.81 -6.81 -3.80
CA LYS A 123 -13.44 -7.76 -4.86
C LYS A 123 -12.59 -7.10 -5.93
N PRO A 124 -11.54 -7.78 -6.40
CA PRO A 124 -10.79 -7.33 -7.56
C PRO A 124 -11.69 -7.14 -8.77
N ASP A 125 -11.63 -5.96 -9.38
CA ASP A 125 -12.38 -5.64 -10.60
C ASP A 125 -11.57 -4.64 -11.44
N GLY A 126 -11.16 -5.06 -12.63
CA GLY A 126 -10.34 -4.26 -13.54
C GLY A 126 -11.07 -3.08 -14.17
N ASP A 127 -12.42 -3.05 -14.10
CA ASP A 127 -13.22 -1.94 -14.62
C ASP A 127 -13.43 -0.82 -13.59
N PHE A 128 -13.03 -1.05 -12.32
CA PHE A 128 -13.14 -0.09 -11.21
C PHE A 128 -14.50 0.61 -11.11
N PRO A 129 -15.62 -0.13 -11.02
CA PRO A 129 -16.97 0.43 -11.20
C PRO A 129 -17.38 1.48 -10.17
N THR A 130 -16.66 1.59 -9.04
CA THR A 130 -16.99 2.51 -7.95
C THR A 130 -16.13 3.78 -7.94
N VAL A 131 -15.08 3.85 -8.75
CA VAL A 131 -14.14 4.98 -8.78
C VAL A 131 -13.68 5.28 -10.20
N LYS A 132 -13.47 6.54 -10.52
CA LYS A 132 -12.91 6.96 -11.82
C LYS A 132 -11.43 6.67 -11.95
N SER A 133 -10.72 6.73 -10.84
CA SER A 133 -9.29 6.40 -10.73
C SER A 133 -9.06 5.78 -9.36
N PRO A 134 -8.50 4.56 -9.29
CA PRO A 134 -8.26 3.85 -8.04
C PRO A 134 -6.99 4.35 -7.33
N ASN A 135 -6.84 5.67 -7.22
CA ASN A 135 -5.69 6.31 -6.60
C ASN A 135 -6.06 6.79 -5.18
N PRO A 136 -5.44 6.27 -4.11
CA PRO A 136 -5.71 6.68 -2.73
C PRO A 136 -5.23 8.10 -2.41
N GLU A 137 -4.53 8.76 -3.31
CA GLU A 137 -4.27 10.20 -3.19
C GLU A 137 -5.47 11.06 -3.61
N ASN A 138 -6.45 10.46 -4.31
CA ASN A 138 -7.67 11.15 -4.73
C ASN A 138 -8.76 10.99 -3.66
N PRO A 139 -9.31 12.09 -3.10
CA PRO A 139 -10.39 12.03 -2.11
C PRO A 139 -11.63 11.26 -2.58
N ASP A 140 -11.95 11.30 -3.88
CA ASP A 140 -13.11 10.60 -4.44
C ASP A 140 -13.07 9.08 -4.19
N GLY A 141 -11.87 8.48 -4.13
CA GLY A 141 -11.67 7.07 -3.82
C GLY A 141 -12.11 6.67 -2.41
N PHE A 142 -12.16 7.64 -1.48
CA PHE A 142 -12.54 7.41 -0.10
C PHE A 142 -14.03 7.60 0.21
N ALA A 143 -14.84 8.06 -0.73
CA ALA A 143 -16.23 8.42 -0.44
C ALA A 143 -17.01 7.28 0.25
N MET A 144 -16.91 6.05 -0.25
CA MET A 144 -17.56 4.88 0.35
C MET A 144 -16.94 4.49 1.69
N ALA A 145 -15.61 4.53 1.80
CA ALA A 145 -14.90 4.21 3.02
C ALA A 145 -15.22 5.23 4.14
N LEU A 146 -15.31 6.52 3.83
CA LEU A 146 -15.72 7.56 4.79
C LEU A 146 -17.18 7.43 5.21
N ALA A 147 -18.08 7.04 4.28
CA ALA A 147 -19.45 6.75 4.63
C ALA A 147 -19.56 5.57 5.62
N LEU A 148 -18.81 4.50 5.37
CA LEU A 148 -18.71 3.36 6.28
C LEU A 148 -18.07 3.78 7.62
N ALA A 149 -16.99 4.54 7.59
CA ALA A 149 -16.32 5.03 8.78
C ALA A 149 -17.25 5.85 9.69
N LYS A 150 -18.03 6.75 9.12
CA LYS A 150 -19.06 7.52 9.84
C LYS A 150 -20.12 6.61 10.47
N LYS A 151 -20.50 5.51 9.78
CA LYS A 151 -21.51 4.55 10.27
C LYS A 151 -21.01 3.71 11.45
N VAL A 152 -19.75 3.24 11.39
CA VAL A 152 -19.18 2.38 12.44
C VAL A 152 -18.42 3.15 13.51
N ASP A 153 -18.28 4.45 13.32
CA ASP A 153 -17.49 5.35 14.16
C ASP A 153 -16.02 4.90 14.23
N ALA A 154 -15.39 4.80 13.06
CA ALA A 154 -14.02 4.31 12.92
C ALA A 154 -12.99 5.32 13.41
N ASP A 155 -11.84 4.84 13.88
CA ASP A 155 -10.71 5.67 14.31
C ASP A 155 -9.82 6.05 13.14
N ILE A 156 -9.67 5.14 12.17
CA ILE A 156 -8.81 5.32 11.00
C ILE A 156 -9.45 4.70 9.76
N VAL A 157 -9.19 5.31 8.62
CA VAL A 157 -9.59 4.82 7.30
C VAL A 157 -8.34 4.65 6.44
N LEU A 158 -8.17 3.47 5.88
CA LEU A 158 -7.04 3.09 5.05
C LEU A 158 -7.51 2.77 3.64
N ALA A 159 -6.74 3.16 2.64
CA ALA A 159 -6.96 2.76 1.26
C ALA A 159 -5.62 2.40 0.60
N THR A 160 -5.59 1.29 -0.14
CA THR A 160 -4.48 0.96 -1.03
C THR A 160 -4.92 1.07 -2.48
N ASP A 161 -4.00 1.41 -3.38
CA ASP A 161 -4.25 1.30 -4.81
C ASP A 161 -4.25 -0.17 -5.28
N PRO A 162 -4.61 -0.46 -6.54
CA PRO A 162 -4.82 -1.86 -6.97
C PRO A 162 -3.61 -2.79 -6.88
N ASP A 163 -2.40 -2.30 -6.99
CA ASP A 163 -1.16 -3.08 -6.79
C ASP A 163 -0.54 -2.88 -5.38
N ALA A 164 -1.24 -2.11 -4.52
CA ALA A 164 -0.95 -1.94 -3.11
C ALA A 164 0.43 -1.34 -2.79
N ASP A 165 1.01 -0.57 -3.72
CA ASP A 165 2.27 0.14 -3.51
C ASP A 165 2.06 1.58 -2.95
N ARG A 166 0.80 2.02 -2.80
CA ARG A 166 0.40 3.30 -2.21
C ARG A 166 -0.54 3.10 -1.05
N LEU A 167 -0.50 4.05 -0.13
CA LEU A 167 -1.38 4.09 1.04
C LEU A 167 -1.95 5.49 1.20
N GLY A 168 -3.28 5.58 1.25
CA GLY A 168 -4.00 6.76 1.67
C GLY A 168 -4.62 6.60 3.05
N ILE A 169 -4.65 7.68 3.83
CA ILE A 169 -5.07 7.63 5.24
C ILE A 169 -5.99 8.80 5.57
N TYR A 170 -7.10 8.50 6.24
CA TYR A 170 -7.85 9.45 7.03
C TYR A 170 -7.87 9.03 8.50
N VAL A 171 -7.77 9.97 9.39
CA VAL A 171 -7.85 9.74 10.84
C VAL A 171 -9.00 10.55 11.45
N LYS A 172 -9.66 10.00 12.46
CA LYS A 172 -10.68 10.73 13.23
C LYS A 172 -10.00 11.70 14.18
N ASP A 173 -10.31 12.98 14.05
CA ASP A 173 -9.75 14.05 14.90
C ASP A 173 -10.52 14.15 16.23
N VAL A 174 -10.26 13.20 17.12
CA VAL A 174 -10.91 13.12 18.43
C VAL A 174 -10.57 14.29 19.36
N ASN A 175 -9.40 14.89 19.19
CA ASN A 175 -8.90 15.99 20.02
C ASN A 175 -9.16 17.37 19.42
N LYS A 176 -9.84 17.45 18.28
CA LYS A 176 -10.09 18.68 17.52
C LYS A 176 -8.81 19.46 17.17
N ALA A 177 -7.71 18.75 16.99
CA ALA A 177 -6.41 19.33 16.69
C ALA A 177 -6.34 20.00 15.32
N PHE A 178 -7.20 19.55 14.40
CA PHE A 178 -7.25 20.04 13.01
C PHE A 178 -8.54 20.82 12.70
N GLU A 179 -9.45 21.02 13.65
CA GLU A 179 -10.68 21.79 13.42
C GLU A 179 -10.36 23.19 12.93
N GLY A 180 -10.80 23.54 11.72
CA GLY A 180 -10.48 24.81 11.07
C GLY A 180 -9.02 24.99 10.61
N SER A 181 -8.20 23.93 10.69
CA SER A 181 -6.81 23.96 10.23
C SER A 181 -6.73 24.08 8.71
N LYS A 182 -5.68 24.78 8.24
CA LYS A 182 -5.28 24.81 6.83
C LYS A 182 -4.12 23.85 6.51
N LEU A 183 -3.62 23.14 7.53
CA LEU A 183 -2.47 22.24 7.39
C LEU A 183 -2.86 20.87 6.85
N ALA A 184 -4.10 20.46 7.04
CA ALA A 184 -4.63 19.20 6.56
C ALA A 184 -5.99 19.41 5.88
N ASP A 185 -6.38 18.46 5.04
CA ASP A 185 -7.69 18.45 4.42
C ASP A 185 -8.75 18.01 5.44
N THR A 186 -9.63 18.93 5.79
CA THR A 186 -10.71 18.77 6.77
C THR A 186 -12.09 18.76 6.13
N SER A 187 -12.19 18.60 4.80
CA SER A 187 -13.47 18.62 4.07
C SER A 187 -14.47 17.57 4.57
N ASP A 188 -13.96 16.44 5.09
CA ASP A 188 -14.74 15.33 5.64
C ASP A 188 -14.74 15.27 7.17
N TYR A 189 -14.49 16.41 7.83
CA TYR A 189 -14.45 16.48 9.30
C TYR A 189 -15.63 15.72 9.96
N PRO A 190 -15.41 14.91 11.03
CA PRO A 190 -14.20 14.83 11.85
C PRO A 190 -13.08 13.94 11.31
N TYR A 191 -13.17 13.45 10.08
CA TYR A 191 -12.08 12.70 9.44
C TYR A 191 -11.17 13.67 8.70
N VAL A 192 -9.87 13.56 8.98
CA VAL A 192 -8.83 14.44 8.44
C VAL A 192 -7.92 13.62 7.53
N ARG A 193 -7.73 14.08 6.30
CA ARG A 193 -6.84 13.40 5.35
C ARG A 193 -5.39 13.80 5.58
N PHE A 194 -4.54 12.80 5.68
CA PHE A 194 -3.09 12.96 5.60
C PHE A 194 -2.64 12.66 4.18
N ASN A 195 -2.06 13.64 3.49
CA ASN A 195 -1.50 13.40 2.16
C ASN A 195 -0.20 12.58 2.25
N ALA A 196 0.28 12.06 1.10
CA ALA A 196 1.44 11.17 1.05
C ALA A 196 2.70 11.79 1.68
N ASN A 197 2.95 13.08 1.50
CA ASN A 197 4.09 13.77 2.12
C ASN A 197 3.99 13.84 3.65
N MET A 198 2.79 14.11 4.18
CA MET A 198 2.56 14.12 5.63
C MET A 198 2.71 12.73 6.21
N THR A 199 2.10 11.72 5.58
CA THR A 199 2.18 10.33 6.01
C THR A 199 3.62 9.82 5.98
N GLY A 200 4.33 10.05 4.88
CA GLY A 200 5.72 9.62 4.72
C GLY A 200 6.66 10.27 5.75
N ALA A 201 6.47 11.57 6.03
CA ALA A 201 7.26 12.27 7.04
C ALA A 201 6.98 11.75 8.46
N LEU A 202 5.71 11.55 8.82
CA LEU A 202 5.32 11.02 10.13
C LEU A 202 5.83 9.59 10.33
N MET A 203 5.69 8.73 9.33
CA MET A 203 6.21 7.36 9.38
C MET A 203 7.74 7.34 9.47
N GLY A 204 8.43 8.15 8.65
CA GLY A 204 9.88 8.23 8.67
C GLY A 204 10.42 8.70 10.02
N GLU A 205 9.81 9.73 10.60
CA GLU A 205 10.18 10.23 11.93
C GLU A 205 9.87 9.18 13.01
N TYR A 206 8.69 8.57 12.99
CA TYR A 206 8.32 7.53 13.93
C TYR A 206 9.32 6.36 13.90
N VAL A 207 9.62 5.82 12.73
CA VAL A 207 10.56 4.70 12.60
C VAL A 207 11.95 5.06 13.13
N CYS A 208 12.47 6.23 12.76
CA CYS A 208 13.78 6.68 13.23
C CYS A 208 13.82 6.88 14.75
N ARG A 209 12.80 7.54 15.31
CA ARG A 209 12.69 7.82 16.73
C ARG A 209 12.60 6.53 17.55
N GLU A 210 11.68 5.65 17.19
CA GLU A 210 11.41 4.45 17.96
C GLU A 210 12.55 3.43 17.83
N ARG A 211 13.12 3.24 16.63
CA ARG A 211 14.29 2.38 16.47
C ARG A 211 15.50 2.92 17.23
N LYS A 212 15.68 4.24 17.29
CA LYS A 212 16.73 4.85 18.11
C LYS A 212 16.49 4.59 19.59
N ALA A 213 15.26 4.74 20.07
CA ALA A 213 14.90 4.48 21.46
C ALA A 213 15.10 2.99 21.84
N CYS A 214 14.82 2.08 20.93
CA CYS A 214 15.04 0.64 21.10
C CYS A 214 16.49 0.20 20.85
N GLY A 215 17.39 1.07 20.43
CA GLY A 215 18.77 0.73 20.09
C GLY A 215 18.92 -0.11 18.81
N THR A 216 17.92 -0.08 17.93
CA THR A 216 17.88 -0.86 16.69
C THR A 216 18.00 0.00 15.42
N LEU A 217 18.22 1.31 15.57
CA LEU A 217 18.49 2.18 14.42
C LEU A 217 19.88 1.85 13.84
N PRO A 218 19.99 1.43 12.57
CA PRO A 218 21.30 1.05 12.01
C PRO A 218 22.21 2.28 11.83
N GLU A 219 23.49 2.15 12.17
CA GLU A 219 24.48 3.22 12.02
C GLU A 219 24.69 3.62 10.55
N ASN A 220 24.57 2.67 9.63
CA ASN A 220 24.69 2.88 8.18
C ASN A 220 23.32 3.04 7.47
N GLY A 221 22.27 3.36 8.22
CA GLY A 221 20.93 3.55 7.70
C GLY A 221 20.83 4.70 6.69
N ALA A 222 19.85 4.59 5.80
CA ALA A 222 19.54 5.64 4.83
C ALA A 222 18.04 5.88 4.73
N ILE A 223 17.64 7.12 4.45
CA ILE A 223 16.31 7.48 4.01
C ILE A 223 16.40 7.79 2.51
N CYS A 224 15.63 7.07 1.71
CA CYS A 224 15.50 7.31 0.27
C CYS A 224 14.20 8.06 -0.02
N SER A 225 14.26 9.06 -0.88
CA SER A 225 13.09 9.83 -1.29
C SER A 225 13.22 10.27 -2.75
N THR A 226 12.12 10.75 -3.33
CA THR A 226 12.10 11.20 -4.72
C THR A 226 11.99 12.72 -4.80
N ILE A 227 12.35 13.28 -5.95
CA ILE A 227 12.29 14.72 -6.21
C ILE A 227 10.88 15.33 -6.08
N VAL A 228 9.84 14.50 -6.21
CA VAL A 228 8.44 14.94 -6.07
C VAL A 228 7.96 14.93 -4.61
N SER A 229 8.76 14.40 -3.70
CA SER A 229 8.47 14.39 -2.26
C SER A 229 8.90 15.69 -1.59
N SER A 230 8.38 15.94 -0.38
CA SER A 230 8.82 17.10 0.41
C SER A 230 10.28 16.96 0.87
N ASN A 231 10.89 18.09 1.30
CA ASN A 231 12.24 18.08 1.88
C ASN A 231 12.30 17.57 3.34
N LEU A 232 11.16 17.23 3.93
CA LEU A 232 11.09 16.79 5.32
C LEU A 232 11.81 15.47 5.59
N PRO A 233 11.76 14.45 4.71
CA PRO A 233 12.56 13.23 4.85
C PRO A 233 14.07 13.50 4.94
N LYS A 234 14.59 14.50 4.21
CA LYS A 234 15.99 14.91 4.33
C LYS A 234 16.29 15.50 5.72
N ALA A 235 15.43 16.38 6.21
CA ALA A 235 15.60 16.97 7.54
C ALA A 235 15.58 15.89 8.65
N ILE A 236 14.72 14.86 8.50
CA ILE A 236 14.68 13.72 9.40
C ILE A 236 15.99 12.93 9.31
N ALA A 237 16.48 12.61 8.11
CA ALA A 237 17.75 11.91 7.95
C ALA A 237 18.90 12.66 8.63
N ASP A 238 19.00 13.97 8.41
CA ASP A 238 20.02 14.84 9.04
C ASP A 238 19.92 14.80 10.58
N ALA A 239 18.71 14.88 11.14
CA ALA A 239 18.48 14.87 12.59
C ALA A 239 18.89 13.54 13.25
N TYR A 240 18.74 12.43 12.55
CA TYR A 240 19.12 11.09 13.01
C TYR A 240 20.52 10.65 12.54
N LYS A 241 21.24 11.50 11.83
CA LYS A 241 22.58 11.23 11.26
C LYS A 241 22.58 10.05 10.28
N LEU A 242 21.50 9.90 9.55
CA LEU A 242 21.35 8.90 8.50
C LEU A 242 21.73 9.47 7.14
N LYS A 243 22.08 8.59 6.20
CA LYS A 243 22.30 9.00 4.82
C LYS A 243 20.95 9.39 4.19
N PHE A 244 20.95 10.43 3.35
CA PHE A 244 19.83 10.76 2.48
C PHE A 244 20.18 10.48 1.02
N ILE A 245 19.30 9.80 0.30
CA ILE A 245 19.48 9.40 -1.09
C ILE A 245 18.28 9.88 -1.92
#